data_537e2a75d0c726ef675a667184678db8
#
_entry.id   537e2a75d0c726ef675a667184678db8
#
_cell.length_a   1.000
_cell.length_b   1.000
_cell.length_c   1.000
_cell.angle_alpha   90.00
_cell.angle_beta   90.00
_cell.angle_gamma   90.00
#
_symmetry.space_group_name_H-M   'P 1'
#
loop_
_entity.id
_entity.type
_entity.pdbx_description
1 polymer ?
#
loop_
_entity_poly.entity_id
_entity_poly.type
_entity_poly.pdbx_seq_one_letter_code
_entity_poly.pdbx_strand_id
1 'polypeptide(L)'
;MKLKLLLPIIFFGLLSTASAQSLTVATYNLRLFTASDTGNLWVNRAPVIAALIRYHDFDVFGTQEGYQNQLDDIIKILPQYQCSGAGRDDGKDKGEHSAILFKSDKFKLLNHGDFWLSQTPEKPSLGWDATCCNRICSWVYLQDIKSKRKFYFFNAHYDHQGNIAREESSKLIMQRIKTLAGNEPVVLTGDFNGDRSSTWYQRIATSGWLKDAYTQVKYPYANNGSFNNFGSNVKSDEVIDHIFTTSNFKVLRWGLLTDSYHGKYPSDHFPITAQIELK
;
A
#
# COMPACT_ATOMS: atom_id res chain seq x y z
N MET A 1 60.48 -41.78 23.19
CA MET A 1 59.07 -41.83 22.75
C MET A 1 58.48 -40.44 22.95
N LYS A 2 58.30 -39.64 21.86
CA LYS A 2 57.76 -38.25 21.97
C LYS A 2 56.23 -38.34 21.73
N LEU A 3 55.47 -38.04 22.79
CA LEU A 3 54.00 -38.00 22.75
C LEU A 3 53.58 -36.71 22.02
N LYS A 4 52.95 -36.82 20.82
CA LYS A 4 52.36 -35.68 20.10
C LYS A 4 50.96 -35.44 20.63
N LEU A 5 50.78 -34.33 21.36
CA LEU A 5 49.51 -33.85 21.83
C LEU A 5 48.74 -33.23 20.61
N LEU A 6 47.65 -33.86 20.16
CA LEU A 6 46.74 -33.30 19.19
C LEU A 6 45.70 -32.49 19.96
N LEU A 7 45.73 -31.15 19.78
CA LEU A 7 44.66 -30.25 20.28
C LEU A 7 43.49 -30.30 19.27
N PRO A 8 42.25 -30.56 19.72
CA PRO A 8 41.10 -30.45 18.83
C PRO A 8 40.79 -28.96 18.56
N ILE A 9 40.73 -28.57 17.30
CA ILE A 9 40.25 -27.25 16.86
C ILE A 9 38.72 -27.31 16.91
N ILE A 10 38.14 -26.68 17.93
CA ILE A 10 36.66 -26.50 18.00
C ILE A 10 36.31 -25.33 17.07
N PHE A 11 35.67 -25.65 15.95
CA PHE A 11 35.13 -24.66 15.03
C PHE A 11 33.80 -24.14 15.63
N PHE A 12 33.83 -22.98 16.28
CA PHE A 12 32.63 -22.26 16.68
C PHE A 12 31.99 -21.64 15.41
N GLY A 13 31.07 -22.34 14.81
CA GLY A 13 30.21 -21.77 13.77
C GLY A 13 29.36 -20.66 14.37
N LEU A 14 29.66 -19.41 14.07
CA LEU A 14 28.79 -18.27 14.33
C LEU A 14 27.50 -18.46 13.52
N LEU A 15 26.47 -19.01 14.15
CA LEU A 15 25.11 -18.96 13.65
C LEU A 15 24.67 -17.48 13.70
N SER A 16 24.92 -16.72 12.63
CA SER A 16 24.29 -15.42 12.46
C SER A 16 22.78 -15.66 12.28
N THR A 17 22.02 -15.45 13.34
CA THR A 17 20.58 -15.33 13.26
C THR A 17 20.29 -14.11 12.38
N ALA A 18 19.94 -14.33 11.12
CA ALA A 18 19.43 -13.28 10.26
C ALA A 18 18.12 -12.78 10.93
N SER A 19 18.22 -11.66 11.65
CA SER A 19 17.05 -10.98 12.17
C SER A 19 16.15 -10.65 10.98
N ALA A 20 14.90 -11.10 11.00
CA ALA A 20 13.93 -10.75 9.98
C ALA A 20 13.80 -9.22 9.96
N GLN A 21 14.13 -8.60 8.84
CA GLN A 21 14.04 -7.15 8.70
C GLN A 21 12.57 -6.76 8.65
N SER A 22 12.15 -5.85 9.53
CA SER A 22 10.80 -5.29 9.49
C SER A 22 10.68 -4.28 8.35
N LEU A 23 9.51 -4.25 7.72
CA LEU A 23 9.14 -3.32 6.66
C LEU A 23 8.00 -2.43 7.15
N THR A 24 8.09 -1.14 6.89
CA THR A 24 6.96 -0.21 7.06
C THR A 24 6.23 -0.10 5.74
N VAL A 25 5.04 -0.70 5.66
CA VAL A 25 4.14 -0.57 4.49
C VAL A 25 3.00 0.40 4.80
N ALA A 26 2.49 1.08 3.77
CA ALA A 26 1.41 2.04 3.95
C ALA A 26 0.45 2.08 2.76
N THR A 27 -0.74 2.66 2.99
CA THR A 27 -1.66 3.16 1.97
C THR A 27 -1.98 4.61 2.27
N TYR A 28 -1.98 5.46 1.25
CA TYR A 28 -2.20 6.89 1.42
C TYR A 28 -2.90 7.51 0.21
N ASN A 29 -4.19 7.76 0.31
CA ASN A 29 -4.90 8.58 -0.67
C ASN A 29 -4.37 10.02 -0.57
N LEU A 30 -3.78 10.52 -1.67
CA LEU A 30 -3.10 11.82 -1.71
C LEU A 30 -4.06 12.99 -1.93
N ARG A 31 -5.32 12.70 -2.24
CA ARG A 31 -6.28 13.66 -2.80
C ARG A 31 -5.77 14.22 -4.14
N LEU A 32 -6.55 14.10 -5.16
CA LEU A 32 -6.25 14.61 -6.50
C LEU A 32 -5.95 16.12 -6.49
N PHE A 33 -5.17 16.56 -7.47
CA PHE A 33 -4.93 17.99 -7.68
C PHE A 33 -6.17 18.66 -8.30
N THR A 34 -6.78 19.55 -7.54
CA THR A 34 -7.89 20.38 -8.02
C THR A 34 -7.80 21.80 -7.46
N ALA A 35 -8.11 22.78 -8.31
CA ALA A 35 -8.16 24.19 -7.90
C ALA A 35 -9.33 24.49 -6.94
N SER A 36 -10.33 23.62 -6.89
CA SER A 36 -11.48 23.76 -5.98
C SER A 36 -11.15 23.50 -4.50
N ASP A 37 -10.04 22.83 -4.20
CA ASP A 37 -9.59 22.59 -2.83
C ASP A 37 -8.95 23.84 -2.22
N THR A 38 -9.72 24.94 -2.16
CA THR A 38 -9.25 26.22 -1.62
C THR A 38 -8.77 26.06 -0.18
N GLY A 39 -7.56 26.57 0.09
CA GLY A 39 -6.90 26.39 1.40
C GLY A 39 -6.13 25.09 1.58
N ASN A 40 -6.32 24.08 0.68
CA ASN A 40 -5.67 22.79 0.69
C ASN A 40 -5.04 22.45 -0.67
N LEU A 41 -4.54 23.45 -1.40
CA LEU A 41 -3.94 23.27 -2.71
C LEU A 41 -2.73 22.34 -2.65
N TRP A 42 -2.55 21.53 -3.69
CA TRP A 42 -1.47 20.56 -3.78
C TRP A 42 -0.08 21.13 -3.50
N VAL A 43 0.22 22.31 -4.04
CA VAL A 43 1.52 22.99 -3.85
C VAL A 43 1.88 23.19 -2.38
N ASN A 44 0.89 23.36 -1.49
CA ASN A 44 1.09 23.52 -0.05
C ASN A 44 1.15 22.15 0.66
N ARG A 45 0.47 21.13 0.12
CA ARG A 45 0.39 19.78 0.72
C ARG A 45 1.56 18.89 0.36
N ALA A 46 2.08 18.97 -0.86
CA ALA A 46 3.15 18.10 -1.35
C ALA A 46 4.39 18.06 -0.43
N PRO A 47 4.97 19.20 0.04
CA PRO A 47 6.10 19.16 0.95
C PRO A 47 5.78 18.51 2.29
N VAL A 48 4.55 18.69 2.80
CA VAL A 48 4.11 18.12 4.08
C VAL A 48 3.89 16.61 3.96
N ILE A 49 3.24 16.16 2.86
CA ILE A 49 3.08 14.75 2.53
C ILE A 49 4.45 14.06 2.43
N ALA A 50 5.40 14.69 1.71
CA ALA A 50 6.75 14.15 1.59
C ALA A 50 7.49 14.10 2.95
N ALA A 51 7.31 15.12 3.80
CA ALA A 51 7.87 15.14 5.15
C ALA A 51 7.29 14.02 6.03
N LEU A 52 5.96 13.79 5.96
CA LEU A 52 5.28 12.70 6.65
C LEU A 52 5.81 11.33 6.20
N ILE A 53 5.89 11.08 4.89
CA ILE A 53 6.42 9.84 4.32
C ILE A 53 7.85 9.58 4.81
N ARG A 54 8.69 10.63 4.81
CA ARG A 54 10.08 10.54 5.30
C ARG A 54 10.15 10.28 6.79
N TYR A 55 9.35 10.97 7.60
CA TYR A 55 9.37 10.85 9.06
C TYR A 55 8.91 9.46 9.53
N HIS A 56 7.83 8.94 8.95
CA HIS A 56 7.32 7.60 9.26
C HIS A 56 8.06 6.49 8.53
N ASP A 57 9.05 6.84 7.71
CA ASP A 57 10.00 5.94 7.07
C ASP A 57 9.33 4.82 6.25
N PHE A 58 8.33 5.16 5.42
CA PHE A 58 7.64 4.18 4.59
C PHE A 58 8.63 3.47 3.65
N ASP A 59 8.62 2.15 3.65
CA ASP A 59 9.49 1.35 2.78
C ASP A 59 8.86 1.07 1.42
N VAL A 60 7.57 0.68 1.44
CA VAL A 60 6.72 0.48 0.26
C VAL A 60 5.32 0.97 0.61
N PHE A 61 4.72 1.77 -0.26
CA PHE A 61 3.37 2.26 -0.02
C PHE A 61 2.59 2.45 -1.31
N GLY A 62 1.27 2.23 -1.22
CA GLY A 62 0.32 2.55 -2.27
C GLY A 62 -0.22 3.97 -2.12
N THR A 63 -0.43 4.66 -3.23
CA THR A 63 -1.12 5.95 -3.27
C THR A 63 -2.37 5.87 -4.13
N GLN A 64 -3.38 6.68 -3.82
CA GLN A 64 -4.60 6.81 -4.61
C GLN A 64 -4.80 8.28 -4.98
N GLU A 65 -5.56 8.53 -6.03
CA GLU A 65 -5.94 9.85 -6.57
C GLU A 65 -4.78 10.68 -7.15
N GLY A 66 -3.53 10.31 -6.95
CA GLY A 66 -2.40 11.07 -7.48
C GLY A 66 -2.41 11.13 -9.01
N TYR A 67 -2.41 12.36 -9.58
CA TYR A 67 -2.07 12.56 -10.98
C TYR A 67 -0.55 12.45 -11.21
N GLN A 68 -0.13 12.25 -12.47
CA GLN A 68 1.29 12.09 -12.80
C GLN A 68 2.15 13.24 -12.23
N ASN A 69 1.73 14.49 -12.37
CA ASN A 69 2.45 15.65 -11.84
C ASN A 69 2.58 15.63 -10.30
N GLN A 70 1.59 15.10 -9.57
CA GLN A 70 1.68 14.96 -8.12
C GLN A 70 2.70 13.89 -7.72
N LEU A 71 2.73 12.77 -8.46
CA LEU A 71 3.71 11.71 -8.25
C LEU A 71 5.13 12.20 -8.58
N ASP A 72 5.30 12.96 -9.66
CA ASP A 72 6.58 13.58 -10.04
C ASP A 72 7.09 14.54 -8.96
N ASP A 73 6.20 15.37 -8.38
CA ASP A 73 6.55 16.27 -7.28
C ASP A 73 7.03 15.48 -6.04
N ILE A 74 6.33 14.39 -5.69
CA ILE A 74 6.74 13.52 -4.57
C ILE A 74 8.11 12.89 -4.84
N ILE A 75 8.34 12.33 -6.02
CA ILE A 75 9.63 11.71 -6.39
C ILE A 75 10.75 12.77 -6.42
N LYS A 76 10.48 13.98 -6.88
CA LYS A 76 11.45 15.08 -6.85
C LYS A 76 11.88 15.44 -5.43
N ILE A 77 10.97 15.40 -4.46
CA ILE A 77 11.25 15.70 -3.04
C ILE A 77 11.87 14.48 -2.34
N LEU A 78 11.52 13.28 -2.78
CA LEU A 78 11.93 11.98 -2.19
C LEU A 78 12.65 11.12 -3.25
N PRO A 79 13.85 11.51 -3.72
CA PRO A 79 14.53 10.84 -4.84
C PRO A 79 15.01 9.41 -4.51
N GLN A 80 14.93 8.98 -3.26
CA GLN A 80 15.21 7.60 -2.85
C GLN A 80 14.09 6.62 -3.20
N TYR A 81 12.92 7.11 -3.65
CA TYR A 81 11.82 6.26 -4.07
C TYR A 81 11.76 6.10 -5.58
N GLN A 82 11.33 4.91 -6.00
CA GLN A 82 10.84 4.66 -7.36
C GLN A 82 9.32 4.57 -7.32
N CYS A 83 8.67 4.96 -8.41
CA CYS A 83 7.22 4.93 -8.59
C CYS A 83 6.86 3.96 -9.71
N SER A 84 5.79 3.19 -9.53
CA SER A 84 5.21 2.29 -10.53
C SER A 84 3.69 2.34 -10.46
N GLY A 85 3.03 2.32 -11.61
CA GLY A 85 1.57 2.37 -11.77
C GLY A 85 1.18 3.32 -12.87
N ALA A 86 0.22 2.92 -13.70
CA ALA A 86 -0.25 3.70 -14.83
C ALA A 86 -1.48 4.55 -14.49
N GLY A 87 -1.69 5.62 -15.26
CA GLY A 87 -2.90 6.43 -15.22
C GLY A 87 -4.13 5.64 -15.68
N ARG A 88 -5.20 5.73 -14.93
CA ARG A 88 -6.41 4.91 -15.12
C ARG A 88 -7.15 5.17 -16.43
N ASP A 89 -6.93 6.34 -17.09
CA ASP A 89 -7.70 6.75 -18.25
C ASP A 89 -7.10 6.28 -19.58
N ASP A 90 -5.78 6.12 -19.66
CA ASP A 90 -5.11 5.69 -20.90
C ASP A 90 -4.07 4.58 -20.73
N GLY A 91 -3.85 4.14 -19.49
CA GLY A 91 -2.81 3.14 -19.18
C GLY A 91 -1.39 3.68 -19.31
N LYS A 92 -1.23 4.99 -19.25
CA LYS A 92 0.05 5.71 -19.28
C LYS A 92 0.07 6.78 -18.19
N ASP A 93 -0.17 8.04 -18.55
CA ASP A 93 0.00 9.18 -17.65
C ASP A 93 -1.32 9.92 -17.35
N LYS A 94 -2.46 9.56 -18.03
CA LYS A 94 -3.72 10.28 -17.86
C LYS A 94 -4.61 9.69 -16.79
N GLY A 95 -5.24 10.58 -16.05
CA GLY A 95 -6.14 10.27 -14.95
C GLY A 95 -5.39 10.03 -13.65
N GLU A 96 -6.12 9.61 -12.65
CA GLU A 96 -5.56 9.24 -11.35
C GLU A 96 -4.80 7.91 -11.45
N HIS A 97 -3.79 7.77 -10.59
CA HIS A 97 -3.00 6.56 -10.47
C HIS A 97 -3.32 5.85 -9.14
N SER A 98 -3.28 4.54 -9.15
CA SER A 98 -3.12 3.72 -7.96
C SER A 98 -1.65 3.32 -7.83
N ALA A 99 -0.77 4.33 -7.72
CA ALA A 99 0.66 4.12 -7.81
C ALA A 99 1.26 3.45 -6.57
N ILE A 100 2.39 2.78 -6.76
CA ILE A 100 3.17 2.14 -5.70
C ILE A 100 4.54 2.79 -5.69
N LEU A 101 4.93 3.31 -4.53
CA LEU A 101 6.25 3.89 -4.30
C LEU A 101 7.04 2.97 -3.36
N PHE A 102 8.32 2.76 -3.65
CA PHE A 102 9.21 1.91 -2.86
C PHE A 102 10.64 2.44 -2.85
N LYS A 103 11.36 2.24 -1.75
CA LYS A 103 12.76 2.65 -1.61
C LYS A 103 13.67 1.87 -2.56
N SER A 104 14.35 2.58 -3.46
CA SER A 104 15.20 1.98 -4.51
C SER A 104 16.51 1.38 -3.98
N ASP A 105 16.99 1.84 -2.84
CA ASP A 105 18.16 1.30 -2.14
C ASP A 105 17.84 0.04 -1.33
N LYS A 106 16.54 -0.19 -1.03
CA LYS A 106 16.07 -1.34 -0.27
C LYS A 106 15.49 -2.45 -1.14
N PHE A 107 14.89 -2.10 -2.27
CA PHE A 107 14.20 -3.05 -3.14
C PHE A 107 14.65 -2.99 -4.59
N LYS A 108 14.73 -4.18 -5.19
CA LYS A 108 14.85 -4.35 -6.63
C LYS A 108 13.48 -4.67 -7.21
N LEU A 109 13.04 -3.91 -8.19
CA LEU A 109 11.84 -4.21 -8.98
C LEU A 109 12.14 -5.39 -9.91
N LEU A 110 11.39 -6.48 -9.79
CA LEU A 110 11.52 -7.66 -10.62
C LEU A 110 10.49 -7.70 -11.75
N ASN A 111 9.25 -7.27 -11.44
CA ASN A 111 8.15 -7.19 -12.39
C ASN A 111 7.09 -6.21 -11.89
N HIS A 112 6.25 -5.70 -12.79
CA HIS A 112 5.15 -4.79 -12.46
C HIS A 112 4.05 -4.87 -13.51
N GLY A 113 2.89 -4.27 -13.20
CA GLY A 113 1.80 -4.13 -14.16
C GLY A 113 0.57 -3.54 -13.53
N ASP A 114 -0.44 -3.39 -14.37
CA ASP A 114 -1.70 -2.77 -14.03
C ASP A 114 -2.85 -3.59 -14.62
N PHE A 115 -4.03 -3.49 -14.00
CA PHE A 115 -5.27 -4.01 -14.57
C PHE A 115 -6.46 -3.17 -14.10
N TRP A 116 -7.46 -3.01 -14.99
CA TRP A 116 -8.65 -2.24 -14.68
C TRP A 116 -9.65 -3.06 -13.89
N LEU A 117 -10.30 -2.41 -12.93
CA LEU A 117 -11.37 -2.99 -12.12
C LEU A 117 -12.68 -2.96 -12.93
N SER A 118 -12.77 -3.82 -13.91
CA SER A 118 -13.87 -3.92 -14.87
C SER A 118 -13.99 -5.32 -15.47
N GLN A 119 -14.98 -5.52 -16.33
CA GLN A 119 -15.17 -6.75 -17.10
C GLN A 119 -14.10 -6.94 -18.20
N THR A 120 -13.34 -5.89 -18.53
CA THR A 120 -12.24 -5.92 -19.51
C THR A 120 -10.95 -5.42 -18.88
N PRO A 121 -10.36 -6.17 -17.94
CA PRO A 121 -9.28 -5.69 -17.08
C PRO A 121 -7.96 -5.41 -17.80
N GLU A 122 -7.82 -5.78 -19.07
CA GLU A 122 -6.60 -5.60 -19.86
C GLU A 122 -6.50 -4.22 -20.53
N LYS A 123 -7.52 -3.37 -20.40
CA LYS A 123 -7.58 -2.05 -21.03
C LYS A 123 -8.39 -1.06 -20.20
N PRO A 124 -8.14 0.27 -20.37
CA PRO A 124 -8.97 1.29 -19.75
C PRO A 124 -10.45 1.07 -20.02
N SER A 125 -11.23 0.89 -18.96
CA SER A 125 -12.65 0.62 -19.06
C SER A 125 -13.37 0.88 -17.74
N LEU A 126 -14.62 1.31 -17.85
CA LEU A 126 -15.52 1.50 -16.73
C LEU A 126 -16.01 0.14 -16.22
N GLY A 127 -16.05 -0.03 -14.89
CA GLY A 127 -16.45 -1.27 -14.26
C GLY A 127 -17.94 -1.32 -13.94
N TRP A 128 -18.61 -2.39 -14.29
CA TRP A 128 -19.99 -2.80 -13.90
C TRP A 128 -21.00 -1.65 -13.83
N ASP A 129 -21.37 -1.23 -12.60
CA ASP A 129 -22.32 -0.14 -12.32
C ASP A 129 -21.61 1.19 -11.95
N ALA A 130 -20.30 1.29 -12.18
CA ALA A 130 -19.58 2.54 -12.03
C ALA A 130 -20.10 3.58 -13.06
N THR A 131 -20.23 4.84 -12.64
CA THR A 131 -20.87 5.88 -13.46
C THR A 131 -19.92 6.98 -13.94
N CYS A 132 -18.75 7.16 -13.30
CA CYS A 132 -17.87 8.29 -13.61
C CYS A 132 -16.51 7.92 -14.16
N CYS A 133 -15.86 6.94 -13.56
CA CYS A 133 -14.41 6.90 -13.62
C CYS A 133 -13.89 5.46 -13.71
N ASN A 134 -12.90 5.24 -14.57
CA ASN A 134 -12.17 3.98 -14.56
C ASN A 134 -11.49 3.77 -13.21
N ARG A 135 -11.37 2.52 -12.79
CA ARG A 135 -10.66 2.13 -11.59
C ARG A 135 -9.58 1.13 -11.94
N ILE A 136 -8.44 1.24 -11.29
CA ILE A 136 -7.24 0.48 -11.62
C ILE A 136 -6.61 -0.11 -10.36
N CYS A 137 -6.00 -1.27 -10.51
CA CYS A 137 -5.11 -1.87 -9.53
C CYS A 137 -3.72 -2.00 -10.15
N SER A 138 -2.73 -1.41 -9.51
CA SER A 138 -1.32 -1.55 -9.87
C SER A 138 -0.66 -2.59 -8.97
N TRP A 139 0.39 -3.25 -9.48
CA TRP A 139 1.16 -4.21 -8.70
C TRP A 139 2.64 -4.17 -9.06
N VAL A 140 3.46 -4.51 -8.08
CA VAL A 140 4.91 -4.71 -8.23
C VAL A 140 5.32 -6.03 -7.60
N TYR A 141 6.33 -6.69 -8.19
CA TYR A 141 7.04 -7.82 -7.60
C TYR A 141 8.42 -7.34 -7.18
N LEU A 142 8.66 -7.28 -5.88
CA LEU A 142 9.85 -6.71 -5.28
C LEU A 142 10.74 -7.79 -4.68
N GLN A 143 12.06 -7.56 -4.76
CA GLN A 143 13.04 -8.32 -4.00
C GLN A 143 13.74 -7.39 -3.02
N ASP A 144 13.69 -7.71 -1.75
CA ASP A 144 14.54 -7.06 -0.74
C ASP A 144 16.02 -7.34 -1.04
N ILE A 145 16.80 -6.26 -1.23
CA ILE A 145 18.20 -6.36 -1.69
C ILE A 145 19.07 -7.08 -0.66
N LYS A 146 18.78 -6.90 0.63
CA LYS A 146 19.58 -7.47 1.72
C LYS A 146 19.25 -8.93 2.00
N SER A 147 17.96 -9.24 2.20
CA SER A 147 17.51 -10.58 2.55
C SER A 147 17.29 -11.51 1.35
N LYS A 148 17.24 -10.95 0.13
CA LYS A 148 16.88 -11.63 -1.14
C LYS A 148 15.45 -12.19 -1.17
N ARG A 149 14.65 -11.97 -0.14
CA ARG A 149 13.25 -12.37 -0.09
C ARG A 149 12.43 -11.55 -1.07
N LYS A 150 11.37 -12.16 -1.58
CA LYS A 150 10.52 -11.55 -2.61
C LYS A 150 9.08 -11.48 -2.12
N PHE A 151 8.32 -10.52 -2.63
CA PHE A 151 6.90 -10.40 -2.36
C PHE A 151 6.22 -9.55 -3.41
N TYR A 152 4.92 -9.74 -3.57
CA TYR A 152 4.06 -8.88 -4.37
C TYR A 152 3.44 -7.79 -3.50
N PHE A 153 3.33 -6.60 -4.07
CA PHE A 153 2.60 -5.50 -3.48
C PHE A 153 1.56 -5.01 -4.49
N PHE A 154 0.30 -5.00 -4.11
CA PHE A 154 -0.83 -4.55 -4.91
C PHE A 154 -1.40 -3.29 -4.28
N ASN A 155 -1.88 -2.36 -5.11
CA ASN A 155 -2.54 -1.14 -4.67
C ASN A 155 -3.73 -0.82 -5.57
N ALA A 156 -4.88 -0.52 -4.97
CA ALA A 156 -6.12 -0.29 -5.69
C ALA A 156 -6.87 0.94 -5.17
N HIS A 157 -7.69 1.54 -6.04
CA HIS A 157 -8.71 2.51 -5.65
C HIS A 157 -10.05 2.07 -6.22
N TYR A 158 -10.98 1.71 -5.34
CA TYR A 158 -12.29 1.19 -5.71
C TYR A 158 -13.25 2.30 -6.14
N ASP A 159 -14.32 1.92 -6.82
CA ASP A 159 -15.38 2.87 -7.16
C ASP A 159 -16.08 3.40 -5.91
N HIS A 160 -16.42 4.70 -5.92
CA HIS A 160 -17.05 5.35 -4.77
C HIS A 160 -18.60 5.34 -4.82
N GLN A 161 -19.19 4.89 -5.94
CA GLN A 161 -20.64 4.89 -6.16
C GLN A 161 -21.21 3.49 -6.39
N GLY A 162 -20.62 2.73 -7.33
CA GLY A 162 -21.13 1.43 -7.75
C GLY A 162 -20.90 0.33 -6.73
N ASN A 163 -21.98 -0.21 -6.14
CA ASN A 163 -21.86 -1.33 -5.20
C ASN A 163 -21.40 -2.60 -5.90
N ILE A 164 -21.95 -2.88 -7.09
CA ILE A 164 -21.56 -4.05 -7.89
C ILE A 164 -20.11 -3.92 -8.33
N ALA A 165 -19.69 -2.71 -8.74
CA ALA A 165 -18.29 -2.44 -9.11
C ALA A 165 -17.32 -2.75 -7.96
N ARG A 166 -17.63 -2.36 -6.71
CA ARG A 166 -16.80 -2.67 -5.54
C ARG A 166 -16.76 -4.17 -5.23
N GLU A 167 -17.90 -4.84 -5.25
CA GLU A 167 -17.96 -6.29 -4.99
C GLU A 167 -17.20 -7.11 -6.03
N GLU A 168 -17.41 -6.81 -7.30
CA GLU A 168 -16.73 -7.51 -8.41
C GLU A 168 -15.25 -7.16 -8.48
N SER A 169 -14.86 -5.93 -8.09
CA SER A 169 -13.45 -5.54 -7.94
C SER A 169 -12.72 -6.43 -6.94
N SER A 170 -13.34 -6.73 -5.79
CA SER A 170 -12.75 -7.64 -4.81
C SER A 170 -12.57 -9.06 -5.37
N LYS A 171 -13.55 -9.58 -6.13
CA LYS A 171 -13.43 -10.89 -6.78
C LYS A 171 -12.30 -10.90 -7.79
N LEU A 172 -12.25 -9.87 -8.64
CA LEU A 172 -11.24 -9.74 -9.68
C LEU A 172 -9.83 -9.62 -9.09
N ILE A 173 -9.64 -8.76 -8.10
CA ILE A 173 -8.34 -8.59 -7.42
C ILE A 173 -7.88 -9.91 -6.81
N MET A 174 -8.74 -10.62 -6.07
CA MET A 174 -8.40 -11.90 -5.48
C MET A 174 -8.00 -12.94 -6.53
N GLN A 175 -8.70 -12.99 -7.67
CA GLN A 175 -8.37 -13.86 -8.78
C GLN A 175 -7.01 -13.49 -9.41
N ARG A 176 -6.78 -12.19 -9.67
CA ARG A 176 -5.52 -11.68 -10.25
C ARG A 176 -4.33 -11.93 -9.34
N ILE A 177 -4.47 -11.66 -8.05
CA ILE A 177 -3.42 -11.95 -7.07
C ILE A 177 -3.08 -13.44 -7.09
N LYS A 178 -4.09 -14.32 -7.07
CA LYS A 178 -3.87 -15.78 -7.11
C LYS A 178 -3.15 -16.22 -8.37
N THR A 179 -3.49 -15.64 -9.52
CA THR A 179 -2.86 -15.97 -10.81
C THR A 179 -1.41 -15.44 -10.89
N LEU A 180 -1.15 -14.21 -10.41
CA LEU A 180 0.15 -13.56 -10.52
C LEU A 180 1.14 -14.04 -9.45
N ALA A 181 0.67 -14.10 -8.20
CA ALA A 181 1.52 -14.37 -7.05
C ALA A 181 1.56 -15.86 -6.65
N GLY A 182 0.55 -16.65 -7.00
CA GLY A 182 0.49 -18.06 -6.57
C GLY A 182 0.57 -18.18 -5.05
N ASN A 183 1.67 -18.76 -4.57
CA ASN A 183 1.96 -18.90 -3.14
C ASN A 183 2.98 -17.87 -2.59
N GLU A 184 3.43 -16.94 -3.42
CA GLU A 184 4.35 -15.89 -2.99
C GLU A 184 3.70 -14.98 -1.94
N PRO A 185 4.50 -14.36 -1.08
CA PRO A 185 4.00 -13.38 -0.12
C PRO A 185 3.33 -12.19 -0.82
N VAL A 186 2.17 -11.75 -0.30
CA VAL A 186 1.40 -10.64 -0.86
C VAL A 186 1.04 -9.63 0.21
N VAL A 187 1.18 -8.35 -0.14
CA VAL A 187 0.57 -7.20 0.52
C VAL A 187 -0.42 -6.58 -0.47
N LEU A 188 -1.65 -6.33 -0.05
CA LEU A 188 -2.66 -5.61 -0.80
C LEU A 188 -3.06 -4.37 0.00
N THR A 189 -2.97 -3.21 -0.64
CA THR A 189 -3.33 -1.91 -0.07
C THR A 189 -4.35 -1.20 -0.94
N GLY A 190 -4.99 -0.19 -0.41
CA GLY A 190 -5.84 0.69 -1.21
C GLY A 190 -6.86 1.46 -0.41
N ASP A 191 -7.53 2.36 -1.13
CA ASP A 191 -8.81 2.93 -0.78
C ASP A 191 -9.91 2.05 -1.38
N PHE A 192 -10.62 1.33 -0.50
CA PHE A 192 -11.64 0.38 -0.90
C PHE A 192 -13.04 1.03 -0.95
N ASN A 193 -13.15 2.32 -0.64
CA ASN A 193 -14.43 3.03 -0.54
C ASN A 193 -15.48 2.23 0.25
N GLY A 194 -15.04 1.60 1.33
CA GLY A 194 -15.87 0.80 2.20
C GLY A 194 -15.15 0.34 3.45
N ASP A 195 -15.85 0.42 4.55
CA ASP A 195 -15.38 0.02 5.85
C ASP A 195 -15.40 -1.51 6.04
N ARG A 196 -15.03 -1.95 7.25
CA ARG A 196 -14.97 -3.38 7.60
C ARG A 196 -16.30 -4.10 7.58
N SER A 197 -17.44 -3.39 7.56
CA SER A 197 -18.77 -3.97 7.46
C SER A 197 -19.20 -4.23 6.02
N SER A 198 -18.55 -3.61 5.03
CA SER A 198 -18.90 -3.72 3.63
C SER A 198 -18.69 -5.12 3.05
N THR A 199 -19.56 -5.55 2.14
CA THR A 199 -19.53 -6.89 1.55
C THR A 199 -18.24 -7.13 0.76
N TRP A 200 -17.73 -6.13 0.06
CA TRP A 200 -16.47 -6.23 -0.72
C TRP A 200 -15.23 -6.31 0.17
N TYR A 201 -15.20 -5.63 1.32
CA TYR A 201 -14.14 -5.83 2.31
C TYR A 201 -14.22 -7.25 2.89
N GLN A 202 -15.40 -7.68 3.33
CA GLN A 202 -15.60 -9.00 3.93
C GLN A 202 -15.20 -10.13 2.98
N ARG A 203 -15.40 -9.96 1.67
CA ARG A 203 -14.99 -10.94 0.65
C ARG A 203 -13.47 -11.20 0.68
N ILE A 204 -12.66 -10.17 0.94
CA ILE A 204 -11.21 -10.31 1.09
C ILE A 204 -10.86 -10.85 2.47
N ALA A 205 -11.38 -10.22 3.52
CA ALA A 205 -11.03 -10.49 4.92
C ALA A 205 -11.40 -11.91 5.37
N THR A 206 -12.50 -12.48 4.82
CA THR A 206 -12.97 -13.84 5.14
C THR A 206 -12.50 -14.90 4.14
N SER A 207 -11.66 -14.55 3.17
CA SER A 207 -11.12 -15.48 2.15
C SER A 207 -10.28 -16.62 2.71
N GLY A 208 -9.80 -16.49 3.96
CA GLY A 208 -8.87 -17.42 4.58
C GLY A 208 -7.41 -17.27 4.10
N TRP A 209 -7.18 -16.39 3.11
CA TRP A 209 -5.88 -16.21 2.48
C TRP A 209 -5.25 -14.85 2.77
N LEU A 210 -5.97 -13.75 2.57
CA LEU A 210 -5.56 -12.40 2.95
C LEU A 210 -6.26 -12.02 4.27
N LYS A 211 -5.51 -11.39 5.17
CA LYS A 211 -6.01 -10.91 6.46
C LYS A 211 -5.71 -9.44 6.61
N ASP A 212 -6.68 -8.66 7.05
CA ASP A 212 -6.45 -7.25 7.38
C ASP A 212 -5.39 -7.13 8.48
N ALA A 213 -4.39 -6.29 8.25
CA ALA A 213 -3.31 -6.03 9.20
C ALA A 213 -3.83 -5.50 10.54
N TYR A 214 -4.93 -4.73 10.52
CA TYR A 214 -5.61 -4.25 11.72
C TYR A 214 -6.01 -5.40 12.66
N THR A 215 -6.56 -6.49 12.13
CA THR A 215 -7.05 -7.62 12.92
C THR A 215 -5.93 -8.53 13.46
N GLN A 216 -4.70 -8.33 12.99
CA GLN A 216 -3.55 -9.15 13.35
C GLN A 216 -2.74 -8.57 14.51
N VAL A 217 -3.06 -7.36 14.98
CA VAL A 217 -2.37 -6.71 16.09
C VAL A 217 -3.28 -6.63 17.33
N LYS A 218 -2.66 -6.75 18.50
CA LYS A 218 -3.40 -6.66 19.78
C LYS A 218 -3.83 -5.22 20.11
N TYR A 219 -3.01 -4.25 19.72
CA TYR A 219 -3.19 -2.83 20.04
C TYR A 219 -3.01 -1.98 18.77
N PRO A 220 -4.05 -1.87 17.94
CA PRO A 220 -4.00 -0.94 16.82
C PRO A 220 -3.98 0.50 17.33
N TYR A 221 -3.24 1.35 16.64
CA TYR A 221 -3.19 2.79 16.98
C TYR A 221 -4.23 3.56 16.15
N ALA A 222 -4.98 4.36 16.87
CA ALA A 222 -6.03 5.28 16.45
C ALA A 222 -7.43 4.67 16.25
N ASN A 223 -8.41 5.50 16.61
CA ASN A 223 -9.83 5.20 16.59
C ASN A 223 -10.58 6.17 15.66
N ASN A 224 -9.91 6.71 14.65
CA ASN A 224 -10.49 7.62 13.68
C ASN A 224 -10.88 6.86 12.42
N GLY A 225 -11.86 7.37 11.68
CA GLY A 225 -12.05 7.00 10.29
C GLY A 225 -10.87 7.43 9.42
N SER A 226 -10.62 6.77 8.32
CA SER A 226 -9.49 7.13 7.45
C SER A 226 -9.79 8.32 6.53
N PHE A 227 -11.05 8.55 6.16
CA PHE A 227 -11.47 9.74 5.41
C PHE A 227 -11.84 10.88 6.37
N ASN A 228 -11.05 11.95 6.37
CA ASN A 228 -11.22 13.11 7.25
C ASN A 228 -11.81 14.34 6.56
N ASN A 229 -11.88 14.35 5.22
CA ASN A 229 -12.38 15.47 4.40
C ASN A 229 -11.77 16.81 4.82
N PHE A 230 -10.44 16.88 4.90
CA PHE A 230 -9.66 18.05 5.37
C PHE A 230 -10.10 18.60 6.74
N GLY A 231 -10.58 17.72 7.61
CA GLY A 231 -10.99 18.09 8.98
C GLY A 231 -12.48 18.29 9.19
N SER A 232 -13.31 18.21 8.14
CA SER A 232 -14.76 18.29 8.27
C SER A 232 -15.43 16.98 8.66
N ASN A 233 -14.72 15.85 8.55
CA ASN A 233 -15.20 14.49 8.87
C ASN A 233 -14.31 13.75 9.89
N VAL A 234 -13.85 14.44 10.93
CA VAL A 234 -12.97 13.83 11.96
C VAL A 234 -13.71 13.01 13.03
N LYS A 235 -15.02 12.96 12.98
CA LYS A 235 -15.86 12.21 13.94
C LYS A 235 -16.25 10.83 13.44
N SER A 236 -15.95 10.50 12.19
CA SER A 236 -16.21 9.17 11.65
C SER A 236 -15.21 8.16 12.20
N ASP A 237 -15.66 6.94 12.48
CA ASP A 237 -14.85 5.77 12.82
C ASP A 237 -14.70 4.83 11.61
N GLU A 238 -15.24 5.19 10.44
CA GLU A 238 -15.19 4.39 9.23
C GLU A 238 -13.81 4.42 8.60
N VAL A 239 -13.13 3.28 8.64
CA VAL A 239 -11.85 3.08 7.97
C VAL A 239 -12.11 2.47 6.61
N ILE A 240 -11.88 3.24 5.54
CA ILE A 240 -12.12 2.82 4.15
C ILE A 240 -10.82 2.50 3.39
N ASP A 241 -9.68 2.83 3.96
CA ASP A 241 -8.36 2.46 3.48
C ASP A 241 -7.85 1.24 4.25
N HIS A 242 -7.31 0.24 3.57
CA HIS A 242 -6.95 -1.03 4.21
C HIS A 242 -5.59 -1.56 3.74
N ILE A 243 -4.97 -2.36 4.61
CA ILE A 243 -3.76 -3.15 4.34
C ILE A 243 -4.07 -4.61 4.64
N PHE A 244 -4.01 -5.46 3.63
CA PHE A 244 -4.15 -6.90 3.78
C PHE A 244 -2.81 -7.60 3.53
N THR A 245 -2.54 -8.69 4.25
CA THR A 245 -1.33 -9.49 4.09
C THR A 245 -1.65 -10.98 4.03
N THR A 246 -0.84 -11.74 3.31
CA THR A 246 -0.84 -13.21 3.41
C THR A 246 -0.18 -13.66 4.71
N SER A 247 -0.41 -14.92 5.11
CA SER A 247 0.14 -15.53 6.33
C SER A 247 1.68 -15.63 6.35
N ASN A 248 2.34 -15.38 5.22
CA ASN A 248 3.80 -15.26 5.11
C ASN A 248 4.35 -14.05 5.89
N PHE A 249 3.52 -13.08 6.17
CA PHE A 249 3.90 -11.94 6.97
C PHE A 249 3.42 -12.09 8.43
N LYS A 250 4.22 -11.53 9.35
CA LYS A 250 3.83 -11.24 10.72
C LYS A 250 3.62 -9.74 10.82
N VAL A 251 2.43 -9.32 11.20
CA VAL A 251 2.13 -7.92 11.46
C VAL A 251 2.53 -7.60 12.90
N LEU A 252 3.40 -6.60 13.06
CA LEU A 252 3.92 -6.18 14.37
C LEU A 252 3.15 -4.99 14.94
N ARG A 253 2.80 -4.04 14.06
CA ARG A 253 2.07 -2.82 14.39
C ARG A 253 1.13 -2.46 13.27
N TRP A 254 0.06 -1.80 13.60
CA TRP A 254 -0.85 -1.14 12.69
C TRP A 254 -1.23 0.21 13.27
N GLY A 255 -1.33 1.23 12.43
CA GLY A 255 -1.72 2.57 12.86
C GLY A 255 -2.29 3.40 11.74
N LEU A 256 -3.21 4.26 12.11
CA LEU A 256 -3.74 5.34 11.29
C LEU A 256 -3.05 6.64 11.76
N LEU A 257 -2.41 7.35 10.83
CA LEU A 257 -1.59 8.52 11.15
C LEU A 257 -2.40 9.79 11.00
N THR A 258 -2.62 10.50 12.12
CA THR A 258 -3.40 11.73 12.18
C THR A 258 -2.53 12.98 12.19
N ASP A 259 -1.36 12.90 11.53
CA ASP A 259 -0.44 14.03 11.46
C ASP A 259 -1.11 15.28 10.87
N SER A 260 -0.85 16.40 11.48
CA SER A 260 -1.38 17.68 11.06
C SER A 260 -0.28 18.76 11.01
N TYR A 261 -0.52 19.83 10.28
CA TYR A 261 0.37 20.98 10.20
C TYR A 261 -0.44 22.28 10.25
N HIS A 262 -0.10 23.18 11.14
CA HIS A 262 -0.81 24.45 11.31
C HIS A 262 -2.34 24.31 11.41
N GLY A 263 -2.81 23.22 12.07
CA GLY A 263 -4.24 22.92 12.20
C GLY A 263 -4.90 22.38 10.93
N LYS A 264 -4.13 21.96 9.92
CA LYS A 264 -4.60 21.37 8.66
C LYS A 264 -4.10 19.94 8.52
N TYR A 265 -4.77 19.15 7.69
CA TYR A 265 -4.33 17.81 7.30
C TYR A 265 -3.69 17.83 5.91
N PRO A 266 -2.63 17.02 5.69
CA PRO A 266 -1.92 16.98 4.39
C PRO A 266 -2.77 16.40 3.25
N SER A 267 -3.74 15.55 3.56
CA SER A 267 -4.74 14.98 2.64
C SER A 267 -6.10 14.93 3.31
N ASP A 268 -7.16 14.72 2.54
CA ASP A 268 -8.50 14.41 3.05
C ASP A 268 -8.64 12.97 3.54
N HIS A 269 -7.59 12.14 3.39
CA HIS A 269 -7.42 10.86 4.04
C HIS A 269 -6.24 10.86 5.00
N PHE A 270 -6.35 10.08 6.07
CA PHE A 270 -5.21 9.74 6.93
C PHE A 270 -4.50 8.51 6.37
N PRO A 271 -3.15 8.51 6.28
CA PRO A 271 -2.44 7.31 5.88
C PRO A 271 -2.58 6.20 6.91
N ILE A 272 -2.71 4.98 6.41
CA ILE A 272 -2.64 3.78 7.25
C ILE A 272 -1.28 3.11 7.05
N THR A 273 -0.67 2.71 8.15
CA THR A 273 0.62 2.02 8.15
C THR A 273 0.53 0.66 8.84
N ALA A 274 1.39 -0.26 8.40
CA ALA A 274 1.66 -1.48 9.11
C ALA A 274 3.17 -1.77 9.12
N GLN A 275 3.70 -2.13 10.27
CA GLN A 275 5.04 -2.70 10.36
C GLN A 275 4.91 -4.22 10.27
N ILE A 276 5.56 -4.81 9.27
CA ILE A 276 5.45 -6.23 8.94
C ILE A 276 6.83 -6.89 8.86
N GLU A 277 6.89 -8.18 9.14
CA GLU A 277 8.07 -9.02 8.93
C GLU A 277 7.72 -10.16 7.99
N LEU A 278 8.53 -10.39 6.96
CA LEU A 278 8.41 -11.57 6.11
C LEU A 278 9.05 -12.76 6.84
N LYS A 279 8.26 -13.80 7.08
CA LYS A 279 8.65 -15.02 7.83
C LYS A 279 9.63 -15.89 7.04
#